data_c8293cb85313c88314b91b0f21b011f4
#
_entry.id   c8293cb85313c88314b91b0f21b011f4
#
_cell.length_a   1.000
_cell.length_b   1.000
_cell.length_c   1.000
_cell.angle_alpha   90.00
_cell.angle_beta   90.00
_cell.angle_gamma   90.00
#
_symmetry.space_group_name_H-M   'P 1'
#
loop_
_entity.id
_entity.type
_entity.pdbx_description
1 polymer ?
#
loop_
_entity_poly.entity_id
_entity_poly.type
_entity_poly.pdbx_seq_one_letter_code
_entity_poly.pdbx_strand_id
1 'polypeptide(L)'
;GRKVPIWVQEQGIGRAHDLVTVLANLRAGAGGHWYNTYYPQPSFVTSSNMACVCHTAAYAEFNFRPAHRAVLHFWEVPEEVQIYVDDDDPANTVGFISRKLGRAPALPEWLHDGMVLGVQGGTEAVAEKYRQARDAGVRVAGLWVQDWEGKRETTFGRQLFWDWKYDRKLYP
;
A
#
# COMPACT_ATOMS: atom_id res chain seq x y z
N GLY A 1 19.41 -5.66 9.78
CA GLY A 1 18.07 -6.20 9.76
C GLY A 1 17.09 -5.35 10.57
N ARG A 2 15.81 -5.57 10.40
CA ARG A 2 14.73 -4.82 11.04
C ARG A 2 13.69 -5.73 11.64
N LYS A 3 12.88 -5.16 12.51
CA LYS A 3 11.68 -5.75 13.09
C LYS A 3 10.49 -5.06 12.44
N VAL A 4 9.63 -5.82 11.77
CA VAL A 4 8.53 -5.31 10.95
C VAL A 4 7.21 -5.89 11.44
N PRO A 5 6.26 -5.07 11.91
CA PRO A 5 4.92 -5.54 12.22
C PRO A 5 4.17 -5.85 10.92
N ILE A 6 3.52 -6.97 10.89
CA ILE A 6 2.62 -7.38 9.82
C ILE A 6 1.21 -7.04 10.26
N TRP A 7 0.86 -5.77 10.08
CA TRP A 7 -0.43 -5.20 10.45
C TRP A 7 -0.69 -3.92 9.66
N VAL A 8 -1.96 -3.65 9.35
CA VAL A 8 -2.36 -2.40 8.68
C VAL A 8 -2.07 -1.23 9.59
N GLN A 9 -1.20 -0.34 9.15
CA GLN A 9 -0.86 0.87 9.89
C GLN A 9 -0.52 1.99 8.94
N GLU A 10 -0.94 3.21 9.28
CA GLU A 10 -0.60 4.40 8.54
C GLU A 10 0.91 4.57 8.40
N GLN A 11 1.33 4.94 7.21
CA GLN A 11 2.70 5.26 6.94
C GLN A 11 3.03 6.67 7.46
N GLY A 12 4.11 6.80 8.25
CA GLY A 12 4.48 8.08 8.86
C GLY A 12 5.16 9.08 7.92
N ILE A 13 5.58 8.65 6.72
CA ILE A 13 6.26 9.52 5.76
C ILE A 13 5.23 10.24 4.87
N GLY A 14 5.49 11.53 4.60
CA GLY A 14 4.69 12.35 3.70
C GLY A 14 3.46 12.97 4.33
N ARG A 15 3.23 12.75 5.61
CA ARG A 15 2.19 13.45 6.35
C ARG A 15 2.65 14.84 6.77
N ALA A 16 1.72 15.80 6.71
CA ALA A 16 1.95 17.08 7.34
C ALA A 16 2.25 16.87 8.83
N HIS A 17 3.40 17.36 9.27
CA HIS A 17 3.80 17.31 10.68
C HIS A 17 3.07 18.37 11.49
N ASP A 18 1.73 18.35 11.46
CA ASP A 18 0.94 19.17 12.35
C ASP A 18 1.05 18.68 13.80
N LEU A 19 0.78 19.58 14.73
CA LEU A 19 0.90 19.29 16.16
C LEU A 19 0.03 18.09 16.59
N VAL A 20 -1.13 17.93 16.00
CA VAL A 20 -2.06 16.84 16.31
C VAL A 20 -1.49 15.50 15.88
N THR A 21 -0.92 15.42 14.68
CA THR A 21 -0.27 14.21 14.16
C THR A 21 0.95 13.84 15.01
N VAL A 22 1.77 14.83 15.40
CA VAL A 22 2.92 14.60 16.29
C VAL A 22 2.48 14.07 17.65
N LEU A 23 1.45 14.66 18.26
CA LEU A 23 0.92 14.23 19.56
C LEU A 23 0.27 12.83 19.48
N ALA A 24 -0.45 12.52 18.41
CA ALA A 24 -1.02 11.20 18.18
C ALA A 24 0.07 10.14 18.04
N ASN A 25 1.17 10.45 17.34
CA ASN A 25 2.32 9.57 17.22
C ASN A 25 3.02 9.33 18.56
N LEU A 26 3.23 10.36 19.34
CA LEU A 26 3.89 10.25 20.65
C LEU A 26 3.09 9.42 21.66
N ARG A 27 1.75 9.49 21.60
CA ARG A 27 0.88 8.80 22.55
C ARG A 27 0.45 7.40 22.13
N ALA A 28 0.20 7.19 20.85
CA ALA A 28 -0.45 5.98 20.35
C ALA A 28 0.30 5.30 19.21
N GLY A 29 1.39 5.87 18.70
CA GLY A 29 2.07 5.37 17.51
C GLY A 29 1.19 5.38 16.25
N ALA A 30 0.11 6.19 16.27
CA ALA A 30 -0.94 6.14 15.25
C ALA A 30 -0.49 6.61 13.85
N GLY A 31 0.61 7.35 13.77
CA GLY A 31 1.18 7.79 12.48
C GLY A 31 2.10 6.79 11.81
N GLY A 32 2.37 5.67 12.46
CA GLY A 32 3.25 4.63 11.94
C GLY A 32 4.69 5.08 11.68
N HIS A 33 5.42 4.23 11.04
CA HIS A 33 6.79 4.46 10.60
C HIS A 33 6.90 4.37 9.08
N TRP A 34 8.02 4.79 8.49
CA TRP A 34 8.23 4.78 7.05
C TRP A 34 8.21 3.37 6.43
N TYR A 35 8.32 2.30 7.22
CA TYR A 35 8.24 0.91 6.81
C TYR A 35 6.85 0.27 7.03
N ASN A 36 5.88 1.01 7.56
CA ASN A 36 4.51 0.53 7.68
C ASN A 36 3.77 0.68 6.34
N THR A 37 2.76 -0.12 6.15
CA THR A 37 1.96 -0.16 4.93
C THR A 37 0.49 -0.38 5.23
N TYR A 38 -0.36 0.03 4.28
CA TYR A 38 -1.79 -0.27 4.31
C TYR A 38 -2.11 -1.71 3.90
N TYR A 39 -1.17 -2.38 3.25
CA TYR A 39 -1.34 -3.75 2.78
C TYR A 39 -0.15 -4.61 3.20
N PRO A 40 -0.07 -4.98 4.48
CA PRO A 40 0.98 -5.86 4.97
C PRO A 40 0.72 -7.29 4.50
N GLN A 41 1.59 -7.80 3.67
CA GLN A 41 1.54 -9.17 3.22
C GLN A 41 2.52 -10.00 4.04
N PRO A 42 2.09 -11.09 4.71
CA PRO A 42 2.97 -11.91 5.55
C PRO A 42 3.84 -12.84 4.72
N SER A 43 4.64 -12.25 3.85
CA SER A 43 5.58 -12.96 2.98
C SER A 43 6.86 -12.15 2.78
N PHE A 44 7.95 -12.83 2.47
CA PHE A 44 9.22 -12.19 2.14
C PHE A 44 10.08 -13.07 1.25
N VAL A 45 11.04 -12.45 0.60
CA VAL A 45 12.11 -13.09 -0.15
C VAL A 45 13.44 -12.64 0.43
N THR A 46 14.42 -13.52 0.44
CA THR A 46 15.80 -13.21 0.85
C THR A 46 16.75 -13.14 -0.34
N SER A 47 17.89 -12.50 -0.14
CA SER A 47 18.97 -12.46 -1.14
C SER A 47 19.62 -13.84 -1.39
N SER A 48 19.31 -14.83 -0.58
CA SER A 48 19.73 -16.24 -0.77
C SER A 48 18.65 -17.09 -1.43
N ASN A 49 17.77 -16.48 -2.22
CA ASN A 49 16.70 -17.14 -2.99
C ASN A 49 15.75 -18.00 -2.15
N MET A 50 15.53 -17.60 -0.90
CA MET A 50 14.52 -18.21 -0.05
C MET A 50 13.26 -17.34 -0.04
N ALA A 51 12.10 -17.94 -0.23
CA ALA A 51 10.80 -17.32 -0.01
C ALA A 51 10.10 -17.91 1.21
N CYS A 52 9.37 -17.08 1.92
CA CYS A 52 8.47 -17.51 2.98
C CYS A 52 7.08 -16.88 2.76
N VAL A 53 6.04 -17.68 2.83
CA VAL A 53 4.64 -17.25 2.77
C VAL A 53 3.92 -17.80 3.98
N CYS A 54 3.30 -16.92 4.76
CA CYS A 54 2.54 -17.31 5.96
C CYS A 54 1.06 -17.03 5.73
N HIS A 55 0.22 -18.04 5.96
CA HIS A 55 -1.23 -17.89 5.91
C HIS A 55 -1.75 -17.56 7.30
N THR A 56 -1.99 -16.28 7.55
CA THR A 56 -2.52 -15.77 8.82
C THR A 56 -3.29 -14.47 8.59
N ALA A 57 -4.38 -14.28 9.34
CA ALA A 57 -5.09 -13.02 9.47
C ALA A 57 -4.77 -12.31 10.79
N ALA A 58 -4.02 -12.95 11.69
CA ALA A 58 -3.64 -12.39 12.97
C ALA A 58 -2.44 -11.45 12.85
N TYR A 59 -2.28 -10.61 13.87
CA TYR A 59 -1.07 -9.81 14.01
C TYR A 59 0.16 -10.71 14.04
N ALA A 60 1.17 -10.32 13.26
CA ALA A 60 2.48 -10.97 13.26
C ALA A 60 3.61 -9.93 13.30
N GLU A 61 4.79 -10.40 13.64
CA GLU A 61 5.98 -9.58 13.68
C GLU A 61 7.16 -10.37 13.12
N PHE A 62 7.78 -9.83 12.08
CA PHE A 62 8.95 -10.43 11.45
C PHE A 62 10.21 -9.69 11.88
N ASN A 63 11.12 -10.39 12.53
CA ASN A 63 12.36 -9.83 13.04
C ASN A 63 13.57 -10.36 12.25
N PHE A 64 14.14 -9.48 11.44
CA PHE A 64 15.33 -9.75 10.63
C PHE A 64 16.61 -9.14 11.26
N ARG A 65 16.60 -8.74 12.53
CA ARG A 65 17.78 -8.19 13.23
C ARG A 65 18.86 -9.22 13.48
N PRO A 66 18.54 -10.46 13.90
CA PRO A 66 19.57 -11.47 14.10
C PRO A 66 20.29 -11.81 12.80
N ALA A 67 21.62 -11.97 12.88
CA ALA A 67 22.40 -12.40 11.74
C ALA A 67 21.99 -13.84 11.34
N HIS A 68 21.88 -14.06 10.03
CA HIS A 68 21.62 -15.39 9.43
C HIS A 68 20.33 -16.10 9.86
N ARG A 69 19.38 -15.38 10.43
CA ARG A 69 18.05 -15.96 10.77
C ARG A 69 16.96 -14.90 10.77
N ALA A 70 15.75 -15.31 10.42
CA ALA A 70 14.52 -14.58 10.67
C ALA A 70 13.79 -15.21 11.88
N VAL A 71 13.18 -14.38 12.70
CA VAL A 71 12.30 -14.83 13.78
C VAL A 71 10.92 -14.29 13.51
N LEU A 72 9.96 -15.19 13.38
CA LEU A 72 8.57 -14.86 13.07
C LEU A 72 7.74 -15.09 14.34
N HIS A 73 7.09 -14.06 14.82
CA HIS A 73 6.17 -14.12 15.95
C HIS A 73 4.75 -13.96 15.45
N PHE A 74 3.87 -14.82 15.85
CA PHE A 74 2.45 -14.77 15.55
C PHE A 74 1.66 -14.70 16.85
N TRP A 75 0.62 -13.87 16.91
CA TRP A 75 -0.32 -13.84 18.03
C TRP A 75 -1.23 -15.06 18.06
N GLU A 76 -1.51 -15.63 16.92
CA GLU A 76 -2.26 -16.87 16.77
C GLU A 76 -1.46 -17.82 15.90
N VAL A 77 -1.70 -19.11 16.03
CA VAL A 77 -1.03 -20.12 15.20
C VAL A 77 -1.44 -19.90 13.73
N PRO A 78 -0.50 -19.68 12.82
CA PRO A 78 -0.82 -19.53 11.40
C PRO A 78 -1.39 -20.85 10.86
N GLU A 79 -2.29 -20.75 9.89
CA GLU A 79 -2.83 -21.93 9.20
C GLU A 79 -1.73 -22.72 8.52
N GLU A 80 -0.81 -22.03 7.89
CA GLU A 80 0.32 -22.61 7.18
C GLU A 80 1.49 -21.63 7.15
N VAL A 81 2.71 -22.15 7.21
CA VAL A 81 3.95 -21.44 6.89
C VAL A 81 4.68 -22.24 5.82
N GLN A 82 4.82 -21.67 4.64
CA GLN A 82 5.50 -22.28 3.51
C GLN A 82 6.86 -21.64 3.30
N ILE A 83 7.89 -22.46 3.21
CA ILE A 83 9.26 -22.03 2.90
C ILE A 83 9.68 -22.72 1.60
N TYR A 84 10.21 -21.92 0.68
CA TYR A 84 10.79 -22.36 -0.56
C TYR A 84 12.24 -21.90 -0.64
N VAL A 85 13.12 -22.76 -1.04
CA VAL A 85 14.53 -22.47 -1.25
C VAL A 85 14.89 -22.91 -2.67
N ASP A 86 15.55 -22.02 -3.40
CA ASP A 86 16.08 -22.28 -4.72
C ASP A 86 17.48 -21.72 -4.79
N ASP A 87 18.44 -22.57 -5.15
CA ASP A 87 19.85 -22.17 -5.20
C ASP A 87 20.25 -21.57 -6.56
N ASP A 88 19.44 -21.75 -7.60
CA ASP A 88 19.84 -21.49 -8.97
C ASP A 88 19.24 -20.19 -9.55
N ASP A 89 17.93 -19.93 -9.37
CA ASP A 89 17.25 -18.83 -10.07
C ASP A 89 16.26 -18.06 -9.17
N PRO A 90 16.49 -16.76 -8.94
CA PRO A 90 15.54 -15.90 -8.23
C PRO A 90 14.14 -15.87 -8.85
N ALA A 91 14.01 -16.09 -10.16
CA ALA A 91 12.71 -16.13 -10.84
C ALA A 91 11.85 -17.30 -10.34
N ASN A 92 12.44 -18.42 -9.98
CA ASN A 92 11.76 -19.58 -9.40
C ASN A 92 11.17 -19.22 -8.03
N THR A 93 11.92 -18.48 -7.22
CA THR A 93 11.48 -17.99 -5.90
C THR A 93 10.29 -17.05 -6.04
N VAL A 94 10.34 -16.09 -6.95
CA VAL A 94 9.21 -15.18 -7.25
C VAL A 94 8.04 -15.97 -7.84
N GLY A 95 8.31 -16.93 -8.71
CA GLY A 95 7.33 -17.84 -9.27
C GLY A 95 6.60 -18.66 -8.21
N PHE A 96 7.31 -19.11 -7.17
CA PHE A 96 6.69 -19.77 -6.02
C PHE A 96 5.66 -18.87 -5.33
N ILE A 97 6.04 -17.63 -4.98
CA ILE A 97 5.13 -16.67 -4.35
C ILE A 97 3.91 -16.43 -5.25
N SER A 98 4.13 -16.20 -6.54
CA SER A 98 3.04 -15.96 -7.50
C SER A 98 2.08 -17.14 -7.62
N ARG A 99 2.58 -18.38 -7.52
CA ARG A 99 1.72 -19.57 -7.49
C ARG A 99 0.90 -19.70 -6.22
N LYS A 100 1.45 -19.26 -5.09
CA LYS A 100 0.79 -19.37 -3.78
C LYS A 100 -0.23 -18.25 -3.53
N LEU A 101 0.11 -17.03 -3.89
CA LEU A 101 -0.73 -15.86 -3.67
C LEU A 101 -1.63 -15.52 -4.87
N GLY A 102 -1.42 -16.19 -5.99
CA GLY A 102 -2.11 -15.89 -7.23
C GLY A 102 -1.44 -14.76 -8.01
N ARG A 103 -1.95 -14.51 -9.19
CA ARG A 103 -1.57 -13.41 -10.07
C ARG A 103 -2.77 -12.54 -10.36
N ALA A 104 -2.55 -11.24 -10.44
CA ALA A 104 -3.55 -10.34 -10.99
C ALA A 104 -3.85 -10.74 -12.44
N PRO A 105 -5.10 -10.59 -12.91
CA PRO A 105 -5.43 -10.76 -14.32
C PRO A 105 -4.62 -9.76 -15.17
N ALA A 106 -4.46 -10.11 -16.45
CA ALA A 106 -3.84 -9.16 -17.39
C ALA A 106 -4.60 -7.84 -17.39
N LEU A 107 -3.87 -6.75 -17.40
CA LEU A 107 -4.48 -5.43 -17.52
C LEU A 107 -5.14 -5.29 -18.90
N PRO A 108 -6.28 -4.58 -18.99
CA PRO A 108 -6.89 -4.29 -20.29
C PRO A 108 -5.95 -3.42 -21.13
N GLU A 109 -5.96 -3.65 -22.45
CA GLU A 109 -5.01 -3.01 -23.39
C GLU A 109 -5.02 -1.48 -23.30
N TRP A 110 -6.18 -0.86 -23.09
CA TRP A 110 -6.28 0.59 -22.98
C TRP A 110 -5.40 1.20 -21.85
N LEU A 111 -5.08 0.44 -20.79
CA LEU A 111 -4.16 0.89 -19.74
C LEU A 111 -2.71 1.04 -20.23
N HIS A 112 -2.36 0.36 -21.30
CA HIS A 112 -1.04 0.50 -21.94
C HIS A 112 -0.95 1.69 -22.90
N ASP A 113 -2.08 2.32 -23.20
CA ASP A 113 -2.15 3.43 -24.17
C ASP A 113 -1.77 4.77 -23.58
N GLY A 114 -1.63 4.89 -22.28
CA GLY A 114 -1.29 6.17 -21.64
C GLY A 114 -1.19 6.10 -20.14
N MET A 115 -1.08 7.25 -19.50
CA MET A 115 -0.97 7.41 -18.06
C MET A 115 -2.36 7.44 -17.41
N VAL A 116 -2.48 6.85 -16.23
CA VAL A 116 -3.60 7.10 -15.31
C VAL A 116 -3.21 8.25 -14.39
N LEU A 117 -3.91 9.40 -14.51
CA LEU A 117 -3.64 10.57 -13.69
C LEU A 117 -4.37 10.49 -12.36
N GLY A 118 -3.64 10.56 -11.26
CA GLY A 118 -4.20 10.76 -9.92
C GLY A 118 -4.51 12.25 -9.68
N VAL A 119 -5.78 12.59 -9.51
CA VAL A 119 -6.24 13.96 -9.41
C VAL A 119 -7.27 14.15 -8.29
N GLN A 120 -7.37 15.38 -7.80
CA GLN A 120 -8.30 15.79 -6.74
C GLN A 120 -8.72 17.24 -6.94
N GLY A 121 -9.79 17.68 -6.27
CA GLY A 121 -10.15 19.09 -6.14
C GLY A 121 -11.42 19.52 -6.87
N GLY A 122 -12.23 18.57 -7.30
CA GLY A 122 -13.50 18.83 -7.97
C GLY A 122 -13.38 18.85 -9.50
N THR A 123 -14.53 18.94 -10.15
CA THR A 123 -14.65 18.81 -11.61
C THR A 123 -13.73 19.77 -12.37
N GLU A 124 -13.68 21.05 -11.99
CA GLU A 124 -12.87 22.06 -12.70
C GLU A 124 -11.37 21.79 -12.54
N ALA A 125 -10.92 21.48 -11.32
CA ALA A 125 -9.50 21.18 -11.07
C ALA A 125 -9.06 19.90 -11.81
N VAL A 126 -9.91 18.88 -11.85
CA VAL A 126 -9.65 17.64 -12.58
C VAL A 126 -9.57 17.91 -14.09
N ALA A 127 -10.52 18.67 -14.64
CA ALA A 127 -10.53 19.04 -16.05
C ALA A 127 -9.30 19.87 -16.45
N GLU A 128 -8.88 20.78 -15.58
CA GLU A 128 -7.68 21.60 -15.81
C GLU A 128 -6.41 20.74 -15.83
N LYS A 129 -6.24 19.83 -14.87
CA LYS A 129 -5.10 18.91 -14.83
C LYS A 129 -5.06 17.97 -16.03
N TYR A 130 -6.21 17.48 -16.47
CA TYR A 130 -6.31 16.70 -17.70
C TYR A 130 -5.86 17.50 -18.93
N ARG A 131 -6.33 18.74 -19.08
CA ARG A 131 -5.92 19.64 -20.19
C ARG A 131 -4.42 19.89 -20.16
N GLN A 132 -3.86 20.25 -19.00
CA GLN A 132 -2.41 20.47 -18.85
C GLN A 132 -1.58 19.25 -19.28
N ALA A 133 -1.98 18.04 -18.86
CA ALA A 133 -1.29 16.82 -19.25
C ALA A 133 -1.35 16.61 -20.78
N ARG A 134 -2.53 16.78 -21.36
CA ARG A 134 -2.74 16.62 -22.80
C ARG A 134 -1.97 17.64 -23.62
N ASP A 135 -1.98 18.91 -23.20
CA ASP A 135 -1.30 19.99 -23.91
C ASP A 135 0.24 19.86 -23.82
N ALA A 136 0.73 19.20 -22.76
CA ALA A 136 2.12 18.76 -22.63
C ALA A 136 2.46 17.49 -23.44
N GLY A 137 1.54 16.97 -24.24
CA GLY A 137 1.75 15.78 -25.07
C GLY A 137 1.63 14.45 -24.33
N VAL A 138 1.14 14.45 -23.07
CA VAL A 138 0.95 13.22 -22.31
C VAL A 138 -0.31 12.51 -22.78
N ARG A 139 -0.18 11.24 -23.19
CA ARG A 139 -1.32 10.37 -23.45
C ARG A 139 -1.96 9.95 -22.12
N VAL A 140 -3.23 10.24 -21.95
CA VAL A 140 -3.98 9.92 -20.72
C VAL A 140 -4.96 8.78 -21.02
N ALA A 141 -4.75 7.65 -20.38
CA ALA A 141 -5.60 6.47 -20.48
C ALA A 141 -6.77 6.49 -19.48
N GLY A 142 -6.61 7.18 -18.37
CA GLY A 142 -7.67 7.27 -17.36
C GLY A 142 -7.39 8.33 -16.29
N LEU A 143 -8.42 8.58 -15.47
CA LEU A 143 -8.34 9.48 -14.32
C LEU A 143 -8.65 8.69 -13.05
N TRP A 144 -7.79 8.83 -12.05
CA TRP A 144 -8.05 8.34 -10.69
C TRP A 144 -8.46 9.52 -9.82
N VAL A 145 -9.74 9.71 -9.65
CA VAL A 145 -10.29 10.78 -8.81
C VAL A 145 -10.44 10.27 -7.40
N GLN A 146 -9.51 10.65 -6.51
CA GLN A 146 -9.44 10.06 -5.17
C GLN A 146 -10.45 10.67 -4.19
N ASP A 147 -10.83 11.93 -4.35
CA ASP A 147 -11.72 12.65 -3.45
C ASP A 147 -13.17 12.76 -3.97
N TRP A 148 -13.60 11.81 -4.79
CA TRP A 148 -14.95 11.82 -5.38
C TRP A 148 -16.09 11.74 -4.36
N GLU A 149 -15.82 11.19 -3.18
CA GLU A 149 -16.73 11.14 -2.04
C GLU A 149 -16.63 12.37 -1.12
N GLY A 150 -15.77 13.36 -1.46
CA GLY A 150 -15.55 14.55 -0.64
C GLY A 150 -14.60 14.31 0.54
N LYS A 151 -14.61 15.26 1.45
CA LYS A 151 -13.76 15.27 2.64
C LYS A 151 -14.59 15.61 3.87
N ARG A 152 -14.25 15.01 5.01
CA ARG A 152 -14.81 15.35 6.32
C ARG A 152 -13.76 15.92 7.24
N GLU A 153 -14.19 16.80 8.12
CA GLU A 153 -13.38 17.26 9.25
C GLU A 153 -13.37 16.21 10.35
N THR A 154 -12.19 15.90 10.84
CA THR A 154 -11.99 14.98 11.96
C THR A 154 -11.08 15.66 12.99
N THR A 155 -10.93 15.05 14.17
CA THR A 155 -9.96 15.49 15.18
C THR A 155 -8.52 15.44 14.70
N PHE A 156 -8.24 14.72 13.61
CA PHE A 156 -6.94 14.60 12.95
C PHE A 156 -6.84 15.44 11.67
N GLY A 157 -7.71 16.44 11.48
CA GLY A 157 -7.79 17.28 10.29
C GLY A 157 -8.72 16.75 9.22
N ARG A 158 -8.55 17.28 8.00
CA ARG A 158 -9.36 16.86 6.85
C ARG A 158 -8.94 15.52 6.37
N GLN A 159 -9.89 14.59 6.34
CA GLN A 159 -9.72 13.22 5.83
C GLN A 159 -10.64 12.99 4.64
N LEU A 160 -10.22 12.14 3.71
CA LEU A 160 -11.11 11.64 2.68
C LEU A 160 -12.28 10.91 3.33
N PHE A 161 -13.45 11.03 2.72
CA PHE A 161 -14.64 10.38 3.20
C PHE A 161 -14.93 9.15 2.34
N TRP A 162 -15.25 8.04 2.98
CA TRP A 162 -15.48 6.74 2.33
C TRP A 162 -16.86 6.23 2.72
N ASP A 163 -17.91 6.71 2.02
CA ASP A 163 -19.29 6.28 2.23
C ASP A 163 -19.97 5.80 0.94
N TRP A 164 -19.19 5.67 -0.14
CA TRP A 164 -19.61 5.22 -1.46
C TRP A 164 -20.70 6.09 -2.11
N LYS A 165 -20.74 7.37 -1.72
CA LYS A 165 -21.60 8.38 -2.33
C LYS A 165 -20.75 9.51 -2.87
N TYR A 166 -20.95 9.87 -4.13
CA TYR A 166 -20.19 10.97 -4.69
C TYR A 166 -20.66 12.33 -4.15
N ASP A 167 -19.72 13.21 -3.95
CA ASP A 167 -19.98 14.57 -3.49
C ASP A 167 -20.48 15.43 -4.65
N ARG A 168 -21.80 15.67 -4.69
CA ARG A 168 -22.45 16.48 -5.74
C ARG A 168 -22.06 17.95 -5.75
N LYS A 169 -21.45 18.46 -4.69
CA LYS A 169 -20.95 19.85 -4.64
C LYS A 169 -19.56 19.94 -5.28
N LEU A 170 -18.76 18.92 -5.07
CA LEU A 170 -17.41 18.85 -5.60
C LEU A 170 -17.38 18.32 -7.04
N TYR A 171 -18.28 17.42 -7.36
CA TYR A 171 -18.45 16.79 -8.68
C TYR A 171 -19.92 16.87 -9.12
N PRO A 172 -20.39 18.05 -9.54
CA PRO A 172 -21.79 18.27 -9.95
C PRO A 172 -22.17 17.51 -11.23
#